data_6e3ec4b21c60b08f06f8c9ce24669ede
#
_entry.id   6e3ec4b21c60b08f06f8c9ce24669ede
#
_cell.length_a   1.000
_cell.length_b   1.000
_cell.length_c   1.000
_cell.angle_alpha   90.00
_cell.angle_beta   90.00
_cell.angle_gamma   90.00
#
_symmetry.space_group_name_H-M   'P 1'
#
loop_
_entity.id
_entity.type
_entity.pdbx_description
1 polymer ?
#
loop_
_entity_poly.entity_id
_entity_poly.type
_entity_poly.pdbx_seq_one_letter_code
_entity_poly.pdbx_strand_id
1 'polypeptide(L)'
;EIAIMTGASPAEILGLNDRGSLKEGCLADISIYDPKKTIDKMFREASYVFKDGDEVVRNGKVLKHKKTTTQCINTTYDKSVLKEVDKWIKKYYSLELDQFRVDKEFFNVNNFKSH
;
A
#
# COMPACT_ATOMS: atom_id res chain seq x y z
N GLU A 1 12.49 -4.32 -14.49
CA GLU A 1 12.68 -4.95 -13.16
C GLU A 1 12.29 -3.99 -12.01
N ILE A 2 12.81 -2.74 -11.96
CA ILE A 2 12.52 -1.80 -10.86
C ILE A 2 11.02 -1.58 -10.67
N ALA A 3 10.25 -1.33 -11.73
CA ALA A 3 8.81 -1.11 -11.65
C ALA A 3 8.06 -2.33 -11.08
N ILE A 4 8.54 -3.55 -11.36
CA ILE A 4 7.97 -4.78 -10.79
C ILE A 4 8.29 -4.84 -9.30
N MET A 5 9.55 -4.62 -8.90
CA MET A 5 9.99 -4.72 -7.52
C MET A 5 9.40 -3.64 -6.60
N THR A 6 9.17 -2.43 -7.12
CA THR A 6 8.70 -1.29 -6.32
C THR A 6 7.20 -1.02 -6.44
N GLY A 7 6.52 -1.56 -7.43
CA GLY A 7 5.12 -1.32 -7.70
C GLY A 7 4.29 -2.60 -7.77
N ALA A 8 4.48 -3.42 -8.81
CA ALA A 8 3.61 -4.55 -9.09
C ALA A 8 3.69 -5.65 -8.02
N SER A 9 4.89 -6.08 -7.63
CA SER A 9 5.03 -7.15 -6.62
C SER A 9 4.54 -6.75 -5.23
N PRO A 10 4.83 -5.57 -4.68
CA PRO A 10 4.22 -5.13 -3.43
C PRO A 10 2.70 -5.05 -3.48
N ALA A 11 2.13 -4.56 -4.59
CA ALA A 11 0.68 -4.50 -4.75
C ALA A 11 0.05 -5.91 -4.76
N GLU A 12 0.66 -6.85 -5.47
CA GLU A 12 0.21 -8.25 -5.52
C GLU A 12 0.28 -8.92 -4.15
N ILE A 13 1.42 -8.79 -3.43
CA ILE A 13 1.61 -9.34 -2.09
C ILE A 13 0.56 -8.80 -1.11
N LEU A 14 0.23 -7.52 -1.22
CA LEU A 14 -0.76 -6.86 -0.38
C LEU A 14 -2.21 -7.05 -0.86
N GLY A 15 -2.45 -7.77 -1.96
CA GLY A 15 -3.80 -7.97 -2.52
C GLY A 15 -4.43 -6.70 -3.08
N LEU A 16 -3.64 -5.70 -3.45
CA LEU A 16 -4.11 -4.43 -4.01
C LEU A 16 -4.27 -4.55 -5.54
N ASN A 17 -5.42 -5.03 -5.98
CA ASN A 17 -5.67 -5.36 -7.39
C ASN A 17 -5.88 -4.13 -8.29
N ASP A 18 -6.14 -2.96 -7.69
CA ASP A 18 -6.45 -1.72 -8.39
C ASP A 18 -5.24 -0.82 -8.64
N ARG A 19 -4.02 -1.26 -8.30
CA ARG A 19 -2.79 -0.46 -8.41
C ARG A 19 -1.54 -1.30 -8.67
N GLY A 20 -0.39 -0.63 -8.82
CA GLY A 20 0.90 -1.29 -9.09
C GLY A 20 1.10 -1.67 -10.55
N SER A 21 0.15 -1.38 -11.45
CA SER A 21 0.26 -1.63 -12.88
C SER A 21 -0.36 -0.50 -13.71
N LEU A 22 0.03 -0.41 -14.98
CA LEU A 22 -0.52 0.54 -15.97
C LEU A 22 -1.66 -0.08 -16.80
N LYS A 23 -2.36 -1.08 -16.24
CA LYS A 23 -3.50 -1.70 -16.92
C LYS A 23 -4.73 -0.80 -16.84
N GLU A 24 -5.61 -0.95 -17.84
CA GLU A 24 -6.91 -0.31 -17.82
C GLU A 24 -7.70 -0.72 -16.57
N GLY A 25 -8.34 0.24 -15.91
CA GLY A 25 -9.06 0.02 -14.66
C GLY A 25 -8.22 0.18 -13.39
N CYS A 26 -6.88 0.27 -13.49
CA CYS A 26 -6.04 0.56 -12.35
C CYS A 26 -5.99 2.06 -12.05
N LEU A 27 -5.76 2.38 -10.77
CA LEU A 27 -5.50 3.74 -10.33
C LEU A 27 -4.20 4.25 -10.95
N ALA A 28 -4.23 5.47 -11.50
CA ALA A 28 -3.08 6.09 -12.10
C ALA A 28 -2.14 6.70 -11.03
N ASP A 29 -1.46 5.81 -10.29
CA ASP A 29 -0.37 6.13 -9.37
C ASP A 29 0.95 5.94 -10.14
N ILE A 30 1.46 7.02 -10.78
CA ILE A 30 2.54 6.95 -11.76
C ILE A 30 3.63 7.94 -11.39
N SER A 31 4.88 7.48 -11.37
CA SER A 31 6.07 8.34 -11.29
C SER A 31 6.88 8.26 -12.59
N ILE A 32 7.16 9.40 -13.17
CA ILE A 32 7.92 9.53 -14.43
C ILE A 32 9.27 10.15 -14.12
N TYR A 33 10.31 9.53 -14.64
CA TYR A 33 11.70 9.96 -14.46
C TYR A 33 12.37 10.16 -15.80
N ASP A 34 13.16 11.23 -15.94
CA ASP A 34 13.98 11.46 -17.13
C ASP A 34 15.20 10.55 -17.12
N PRO A 35 15.57 9.96 -18.26
CA PRO A 35 16.79 9.16 -18.37
C PRO A 35 18.02 9.99 -17.98
N LYS A 36 18.86 9.45 -17.09
CA LYS A 36 20.17 10.03 -16.70
C LYS A 36 21.28 9.01 -16.93
N LYS A 37 22.55 9.48 -16.87
CA LYS A 37 23.72 8.63 -17.08
C LYS A 37 23.83 7.47 -16.07
N THR A 38 23.34 7.66 -14.85
CA THR A 38 23.38 6.67 -13.78
C THR A 38 22.00 6.55 -13.13
N ILE A 39 21.69 5.36 -12.63
CA ILE A 39 20.37 5.02 -12.05
C ILE A 39 20.06 5.88 -10.82
N ASP A 40 21.06 6.10 -9.96
CA ASP A 40 20.92 6.95 -8.78
C ASP A 40 20.53 8.40 -9.14
N LYS A 41 21.12 8.95 -10.19
CA LYS A 41 20.77 10.29 -10.69
C LYS A 41 19.39 10.33 -11.32
N MET A 42 18.99 9.25 -12.01
CA MET A 42 17.67 9.14 -12.63
C MET A 42 16.56 9.16 -11.60
N PHE A 43 16.68 8.36 -10.52
CA PHE A 43 15.66 8.24 -9.49
C PHE A 43 15.72 9.30 -8.38
N ARG A 44 16.67 10.24 -8.44
CA ARG A 44 16.81 11.30 -7.44
C ARG A 44 15.63 12.26 -7.41
N GLU A 45 15.05 12.53 -8.58
CA GLU A 45 13.98 13.51 -8.75
C GLU A 45 13.05 13.06 -9.86
N ALA A 46 11.75 12.95 -9.54
CA ALA A 46 10.73 12.63 -10.53
C ALA A 46 10.37 13.88 -11.35
N SER A 47 10.30 13.73 -12.67
CA SER A 47 9.82 14.79 -13.58
C SER A 47 8.33 15.03 -13.38
N TYR A 48 7.55 13.95 -13.22
CA TYR A 48 6.13 14.00 -12.94
C TYR A 48 5.74 12.92 -11.93
N VAL A 49 4.81 13.24 -11.05
CA VAL A 49 4.13 12.25 -10.21
C VAL A 49 2.62 12.48 -10.30
N PHE A 50 1.91 11.41 -10.61
CA PHE A 50 0.46 11.34 -10.60
C PHE A 50 -0.01 10.48 -9.43
N LYS A 51 -1.05 10.93 -8.75
CA LYS A 51 -1.73 10.19 -7.68
C LYS A 51 -3.23 10.13 -7.98
N ASP A 52 -3.77 8.93 -8.19
CA ASP A 52 -5.14 8.72 -8.68
C ASP A 52 -5.46 9.56 -9.93
N GLY A 53 -4.54 9.65 -10.88
CA GLY A 53 -4.67 10.46 -12.10
C GLY A 53 -4.45 11.97 -11.93
N ASP A 54 -4.34 12.46 -10.71
CA ASP A 54 -4.03 13.87 -10.43
C ASP A 54 -2.53 14.13 -10.45
N GLU A 55 -2.09 15.12 -11.20
CA GLU A 55 -0.70 15.55 -11.15
C GLU A 55 -0.40 16.25 -9.82
N VAL A 56 0.51 15.66 -9.05
CA VAL A 56 0.91 16.17 -7.72
C VAL A 56 2.33 16.71 -7.67
N VAL A 57 3.20 16.29 -8.62
CA VAL A 57 4.57 16.79 -8.76
C VAL A 57 4.86 17.06 -10.22
N ARG A 58 5.57 18.18 -10.49
CA ARG A 58 6.12 18.55 -11.78
C ARG A 58 7.53 19.11 -11.60
N ASN A 59 8.52 18.55 -12.32
CA ASN A 59 9.92 18.96 -12.27
C ASN A 59 10.44 19.06 -10.82
N GLY A 60 10.21 18.02 -10.02
CA GLY A 60 10.62 17.96 -8.61
C GLY A 60 9.84 18.88 -7.65
N LYS A 61 8.93 19.72 -8.16
CA LYS A 61 8.14 20.63 -7.32
C LYS A 61 6.78 20.04 -7.01
N VAL A 62 6.42 20.01 -5.72
CA VAL A 62 5.09 19.60 -5.27
C VAL A 62 4.09 20.69 -5.67
N LEU A 63 3.07 20.33 -6.46
CA LEU A 63 2.01 21.24 -6.92
C LEU A 63 0.83 21.25 -5.95
N LYS A 64 0.45 20.06 -5.45
CA LYS A 64 -0.66 19.90 -4.52
C LYS A 64 -0.46 18.67 -3.65
N HIS A 65 -1.07 18.70 -2.47
CA HIS A 65 -1.16 17.53 -1.59
C HIS A 65 -2.51 16.85 -1.79
N LYS A 66 -2.51 15.54 -1.98
CA LYS A 66 -3.73 14.73 -2.06
C LYS A 66 -3.90 13.94 -0.77
N LYS A 67 -5.09 14.02 -0.17
CA LYS A 67 -5.43 13.15 0.97
C LYS A 67 -5.44 11.71 0.49
N THR A 68 -4.75 10.85 1.22
CA THR A 68 -4.72 9.41 0.96
C THR A 68 -5.68 8.69 1.89
N THR A 69 -6.12 7.51 1.48
CA THR A 69 -6.93 6.61 2.28
C THR A 69 -6.06 5.53 2.90
N THR A 70 -6.40 5.10 4.11
CA THR A 70 -5.81 3.91 4.71
C THR A 70 -6.40 2.69 4.02
N GLN A 71 -5.55 1.79 3.52
CA GLN A 71 -5.98 0.53 2.92
C GLN A 71 -5.99 -0.54 3.99
N CYS A 72 -7.11 -1.25 4.12
CA CYS A 72 -7.21 -2.42 4.97
C CYS A 72 -7.35 -3.67 4.11
N ILE A 73 -6.52 -4.66 4.37
CA ILE A 73 -6.57 -5.96 3.70
C ILE A 73 -7.52 -6.84 4.50
N ASN A 74 -8.61 -7.28 3.85
CA ASN A 74 -9.48 -8.32 4.38
C ASN A 74 -8.99 -9.68 3.87
N THR A 75 -8.18 -10.36 4.68
CA THR A 75 -7.80 -11.73 4.38
C THR A 75 -8.90 -12.69 4.79
N THR A 76 -9.32 -13.58 3.88
CA THR A 76 -10.14 -14.73 4.23
C THR A 76 -9.23 -15.81 4.83
N TYR A 77 -9.53 -16.27 6.03
CA TYR A 77 -8.82 -17.36 6.68
C TYR A 77 -9.80 -18.31 7.37
N ASP A 78 -9.36 -19.54 7.61
CA ASP A 78 -10.15 -20.50 8.35
C ASP A 78 -10.23 -20.09 9.83
N LYS A 79 -11.42 -19.68 10.28
CA LYS A 79 -11.64 -19.23 11.67
C LYS A 79 -11.41 -20.32 12.71
N SER A 80 -11.41 -21.60 12.32
CA SER A 80 -11.11 -22.71 13.23
C SER A 80 -9.70 -22.64 13.81
N VAL A 81 -8.75 -22.12 13.02
CA VAL A 81 -7.35 -21.93 13.40
C VAL A 81 -7.18 -20.97 14.58
N LEU A 82 -8.11 -20.02 14.76
CA LEU A 82 -8.01 -19.02 15.85
C LEU A 82 -7.95 -19.66 17.23
N LYS A 83 -8.64 -20.77 17.46
CA LYS A 83 -8.62 -21.48 18.74
C LYS A 83 -7.25 -22.08 19.04
N GLU A 84 -6.57 -22.58 18.02
CA GLU A 84 -5.23 -23.16 18.17
C GLU A 84 -4.18 -22.06 18.38
N VAL A 85 -4.30 -20.97 17.61
CA VAL A 85 -3.43 -19.79 17.73
C VAL A 85 -3.57 -19.16 19.12
N ASP A 86 -4.79 -18.99 19.64
CA ASP A 86 -5.02 -18.44 20.99
C ASP A 86 -4.39 -19.32 22.08
N LYS A 87 -4.54 -20.65 22.00
CA LYS A 87 -3.88 -21.57 22.91
C LYS A 87 -2.36 -21.48 22.83
N TRP A 88 -1.82 -21.36 21.61
CA TRP A 88 -0.38 -21.25 21.39
C TRP A 88 0.16 -19.92 21.94
N ILE A 89 -0.51 -18.79 21.69
CA ILE A 89 -0.13 -17.48 22.23
C ILE A 89 -0.12 -17.52 23.76
N LYS A 90 -1.20 -17.99 24.40
CA LYS A 90 -1.30 -18.09 25.86
C LYS A 90 -0.26 -19.00 26.50
N LYS A 91 0.21 -20.01 25.75
CA LYS A 91 1.27 -20.93 26.24
C LYS A 91 2.66 -20.31 26.25
N TYR A 92 2.98 -19.48 25.27
CA TYR A 92 4.33 -18.98 25.05
C TYR A 92 4.52 -17.50 25.32
N TYR A 93 3.44 -16.73 25.38
CA TYR A 93 3.46 -15.29 25.57
C TYR A 93 2.46 -14.87 26.64
N SER A 94 2.75 -13.74 27.31
CA SER A 94 1.85 -13.09 28.27
C SER A 94 0.79 -12.21 27.56
N LEU A 95 0.42 -12.54 26.33
CA LEU A 95 -0.47 -11.76 25.48
C LEU A 95 -1.72 -12.57 25.16
N GLU A 96 -2.82 -11.88 24.91
CA GLU A 96 -4.05 -12.48 24.40
C GLU A 96 -4.26 -12.10 22.93
N LEU A 97 -4.92 -12.99 22.17
CA LEU A 97 -5.16 -12.78 20.73
C LEU A 97 -5.92 -11.47 20.46
N ASP A 98 -6.81 -11.07 21.34
CA ASP A 98 -7.59 -9.83 21.21
C ASP A 98 -6.73 -8.56 21.31
N GLN A 99 -5.57 -8.63 21.94
CA GLN A 99 -4.64 -7.50 22.04
C GLN A 99 -3.99 -7.14 20.69
N PHE A 100 -4.05 -8.06 19.71
CA PHE A 100 -3.59 -7.80 18.33
C PHE A 100 -4.69 -7.20 17.45
N ARG A 101 -5.91 -7.08 17.97
CA ARG A 101 -7.01 -6.42 17.25
C ARG A 101 -6.82 -4.92 17.29
N VAL A 102 -6.84 -4.33 16.11
CA VAL A 102 -6.93 -2.88 15.97
C VAL A 102 -8.40 -2.54 15.72
N ASP A 103 -9.04 -1.88 16.68
CA ASP A 103 -10.43 -1.49 16.54
C ASP A 103 -10.59 -0.44 15.44
N LYS A 104 -11.70 -0.54 14.70
CA LYS A 104 -12.03 0.38 13.60
C LYS A 104 -12.11 1.85 14.05
N GLU A 105 -12.28 2.10 15.34
CA GLU A 105 -12.32 3.43 15.94
C GLU A 105 -10.97 4.16 15.85
N PHE A 106 -9.85 3.43 15.84
CA PHE A 106 -8.51 4.01 15.64
C PHE A 106 -8.29 4.50 14.19
N PHE A 107 -9.13 4.07 13.27
CA PHE A 107 -9.06 4.47 11.88
C PHE A 107 -10.26 5.37 11.59
N ASN A 108 -10.04 6.52 11.00
CA ASN A 108 -11.10 7.41 10.57
C ASN A 108 -11.96 6.66 9.51
N VAL A 109 -13.12 6.16 9.92
CA VAL A 109 -13.98 5.20 9.17
C VAL A 109 -14.32 5.69 7.75
N ASN A 110 -14.28 7.01 7.51
CA ASN A 110 -14.55 7.61 6.20
C ASN A 110 -13.43 7.39 5.16
N ASN A 111 -12.31 6.79 5.55
CA ASN A 111 -11.13 6.58 4.71
C ASN A 111 -10.82 5.10 4.43
N PHE A 112 -11.72 4.17 4.80
CA PHE A 112 -11.54 2.75 4.52
C PHE A 112 -12.10 2.37 3.15
N LYS A 113 -11.25 1.81 2.30
CA LYS A 113 -11.68 0.96 1.20
C LYS A 113 -11.35 -0.49 1.57
N SER A 114 -12.39 -1.34 1.68
CA SER A 114 -12.22 -2.79 1.72
C SER A 114 -12.08 -3.30 0.29
N HIS A 115 -10.99 -3.96 -0.01
CA HIS A 115 -10.79 -4.73 -1.25
C HIS A 115 -11.14 -6.19 -1.01
#